data_4c2bbcd29b3362ca92dc3472ef20c1ac
#
_entry.id   4c2bbcd29b3362ca92dc3472ef20c1ac
#
_cell.length_a   1.000
_cell.length_b   1.000
_cell.length_c   1.000
_cell.angle_alpha   90.00
_cell.angle_beta   90.00
_cell.angle_gamma   90.00
#
_symmetry.space_group_name_H-M   'P 1'
#
loop_
_entity.id
_entity.type
_entity.pdbx_description
1 polymer ?
#
loop_
_entity_poly.entity_id
_entity_poly.type
_entity_poly.pdbx_seq_one_letter_code
_entity_poly.pdbx_strand_id
1 'polypeptide(L)'
;MRNSLKIAVLILCTICLPFTGNAQQTTGKEDRAFWVENLTRIADPVLVNLSNNTLKKNMPYESLGDRHRFSHLEAVGRPVCGIAPWLELGPDNTPGG
;
A
#
# COMPACT_ATOMS: atom_id res chain seq x y z
N MET A 1 42.82 -11.44 -37.73
CA MET A 1 41.39 -11.74 -37.66
C MET A 1 41.01 -12.56 -36.39
N ARG A 2 41.68 -13.61 -36.12
CA ARG A 2 41.34 -14.52 -34.95
C ARG A 2 41.50 -13.86 -33.58
N ASN A 3 42.43 -12.91 -33.41
CA ASN A 3 42.65 -12.19 -32.16
C ASN A 3 41.65 -11.03 -31.95
N SER A 4 41.24 -10.37 -33.04
CA SER A 4 40.20 -9.32 -32.98
C SER A 4 38.85 -9.85 -32.54
N LEU A 5 38.51 -11.05 -33.00
CA LEU A 5 37.25 -11.71 -32.61
C LEU A 5 37.23 -12.07 -31.12
N LYS A 6 38.38 -12.53 -30.56
CA LYS A 6 38.53 -12.84 -29.13
C LYS A 6 38.42 -11.61 -28.26
N ILE A 7 39.00 -10.49 -28.69
CA ILE A 7 38.91 -9.20 -27.99
C ILE A 7 37.46 -8.67 -28.02
N ALA A 8 36.78 -8.79 -29.15
CA ALA A 8 35.37 -8.38 -29.26
C ALA A 8 34.45 -9.21 -28.34
N VAL A 9 34.68 -10.51 -28.23
CA VAL A 9 33.91 -11.39 -27.31
C VAL A 9 34.21 -11.06 -25.86
N LEU A 10 35.47 -10.75 -25.49
CA LEU A 10 35.85 -10.34 -24.16
C LEU A 10 35.22 -8.99 -23.75
N ILE A 11 35.14 -8.02 -24.67
CA ILE A 11 34.49 -6.73 -24.43
C ILE A 11 32.98 -6.90 -24.28
N LEU A 12 32.35 -7.79 -25.05
CA LEU A 12 30.92 -8.05 -24.96
C LEU A 12 30.53 -8.71 -23.62
N CYS A 13 31.40 -9.59 -23.07
CA CYS A 13 31.18 -10.20 -21.76
C CYS A 13 31.32 -9.22 -20.58
N THR A 14 32.09 -8.14 -20.74
CA THR A 14 32.28 -7.14 -19.67
C THR A 14 31.10 -6.18 -19.54
N ILE A 15 30.23 -6.11 -20.54
CA ILE A 15 29.04 -5.23 -20.51
C ILE A 15 27.85 -5.88 -19.79
N CYS A 16 27.88 -7.17 -19.53
CA CYS A 16 26.96 -7.87 -18.63
C CYS A 16 27.34 -7.67 -17.18
N LEU A 17 27.51 -6.42 -16.72
CA LEU A 17 27.51 -6.13 -15.29
C LEU A 17 26.09 -6.42 -14.77
N PRO A 18 25.96 -7.30 -13.78
CA PRO A 18 24.68 -7.46 -13.13
C PRO A 18 24.31 -6.09 -12.54
N PHE A 19 23.23 -5.52 -13.02
CA PHE A 19 22.55 -4.44 -12.30
C PHE A 19 22.10 -5.08 -10.98
N THR A 20 22.96 -5.04 -9.98
CA THR A 20 22.55 -5.32 -8.60
C THR A 20 21.66 -4.16 -8.21
N GLY A 21 20.39 -4.26 -8.56
CA GLY A 21 19.36 -3.44 -7.96
C GLY A 21 19.44 -3.73 -6.47
N ASN A 22 19.92 -2.79 -5.68
CA ASN A 22 19.75 -2.81 -4.23
C ASN A 22 18.24 -2.73 -3.99
N ALA A 23 17.58 -3.88 -3.99
CA ALA A 23 16.27 -4.00 -3.39
C ALA A 23 16.49 -3.67 -1.91
N GLN A 24 16.07 -2.48 -1.51
CA GLN A 24 16.12 -2.04 -0.14
C GLN A 24 15.28 -3.02 0.66
N GLN A 25 15.93 -3.93 1.38
CA GLN A 25 15.25 -4.84 2.27
C GLN A 25 14.78 -4.04 3.48
N THR A 26 13.53 -3.60 3.41
CA THR A 26 12.83 -3.09 4.59
C THR A 26 12.64 -4.25 5.58
N THR A 27 12.78 -3.97 6.86
CA THR A 27 12.47 -4.97 7.88
C THR A 27 10.95 -5.14 7.97
N GLY A 28 10.45 -6.33 8.30
CA GLY A 28 9.01 -6.56 8.46
C GLY A 28 8.36 -5.61 9.48
N LYS A 29 9.14 -5.10 10.45
CA LYS A 29 8.68 -4.08 11.40
C LYS A 29 8.46 -2.72 10.74
N GLU A 30 9.37 -2.31 9.85
CA GLU A 30 9.25 -1.06 9.10
C GLU A 30 8.08 -1.13 8.11
N ASP A 31 7.93 -2.26 7.42
CA ASP A 31 6.79 -2.51 6.54
C ASP A 31 5.47 -2.44 7.30
N ARG A 32 5.39 -3.07 8.48
CA ARG A 32 4.19 -3.01 9.32
C ARG A 32 3.87 -1.58 9.74
N ALA A 33 4.86 -0.81 10.20
CA ALA A 33 4.66 0.58 10.60
C ALA A 33 4.15 1.44 9.43
N PHE A 34 4.71 1.25 8.25
CA PHE A 34 4.26 1.91 7.02
C PHE A 34 2.80 1.58 6.68
N TRP A 35 2.42 0.30 6.75
CA TRP A 35 1.05 -0.12 6.45
C TRP A 35 0.05 0.37 7.49
N VAL A 36 0.40 0.36 8.78
CA VAL A 36 -0.45 0.91 9.85
C VAL A 36 -0.67 2.40 9.67
N GLU A 37 0.37 3.18 9.35
CA GLU A 37 0.24 4.60 9.06
C GLU A 37 -0.70 4.87 7.88
N ASN A 38 -0.53 4.13 6.78
CA ASN A 38 -1.40 4.28 5.61
C ASN A 38 -2.85 3.87 5.91
N LEU A 39 -3.05 2.79 6.66
CA LEU A 39 -4.38 2.37 7.08
C LEU A 39 -5.07 3.45 7.90
N THR A 40 -4.38 4.00 8.90
CA THR A 40 -4.88 5.09 9.76
C THR A 40 -5.27 6.31 8.91
N ARG A 41 -4.40 6.73 8.00
CA ARG A 41 -4.66 7.85 7.09
C ARG A 41 -5.94 7.67 6.26
N ILE A 42 -6.23 6.44 5.85
CA ILE A 42 -7.42 6.12 5.04
C ILE A 42 -8.66 5.96 5.91
N ALA A 43 -8.54 5.28 7.04
CA ALA A 43 -9.68 4.88 7.86
C ALA A 43 -10.17 6.01 8.79
N ASP A 44 -9.27 6.77 9.40
CA ASP A 44 -9.63 7.79 10.40
C ASP A 44 -10.64 8.83 9.89
N PRO A 45 -10.49 9.42 8.70
CA PRO A 45 -11.46 10.38 8.21
C PRO A 45 -12.88 9.80 8.11
N VAL A 46 -13.00 8.54 7.75
CA VAL A 46 -14.29 7.86 7.64
C VAL A 46 -14.84 7.51 9.01
N LEU A 47 -14.05 6.90 9.87
CA LEU A 47 -14.48 6.42 11.19
C LEU A 47 -14.81 7.58 12.13
N VAL A 48 -14.01 8.64 12.15
CA VAL A 48 -14.27 9.84 12.96
C VAL A 48 -15.55 10.53 12.51
N ASN A 49 -15.75 10.69 11.21
CA ASN A 49 -16.99 11.28 10.70
C ASN A 49 -18.21 10.38 10.94
N LEU A 50 -18.04 9.08 10.88
CA LEU A 50 -19.10 8.13 11.21
C LEU A 50 -19.49 8.22 12.68
N SER A 51 -18.52 8.23 13.60
CA SER A 51 -18.77 8.34 15.04
C SER A 51 -19.46 9.66 15.44
N ASN A 52 -19.14 10.72 14.73
CA ASN A 52 -19.74 12.04 14.95
C ASN A 52 -21.06 12.25 14.19
N ASN A 53 -21.56 11.27 13.46
CA ASN A 53 -22.73 11.38 12.58
C ASN A 53 -22.58 12.47 11.49
N THR A 54 -21.36 12.79 11.07
CA THR A 54 -21.06 13.84 10.08
C THR A 54 -20.63 13.29 8.73
N LEU A 55 -20.54 11.99 8.57
CA LEU A 55 -20.01 11.33 7.36
C LEU A 55 -20.77 11.78 6.09
N LYS A 56 -22.09 11.77 6.12
CA LYS A 56 -22.90 12.19 4.96
C LYS A 56 -22.72 13.67 4.60
N LYS A 57 -22.42 14.50 5.58
CA LYS A 57 -22.23 15.94 5.38
C LYS A 57 -20.84 16.28 4.84
N ASN A 58 -19.83 15.57 5.34
CA ASN A 58 -18.42 15.94 5.13
C ASN A 58 -17.74 15.12 4.03
N MET A 59 -18.29 13.95 3.67
CA MET A 59 -17.71 13.12 2.63
C MET A 59 -18.16 13.55 1.24
N PRO A 60 -17.26 14.07 0.41
CA PRO A 60 -17.57 14.28 -1.00
C PRO A 60 -17.75 12.93 -1.70
N TYR A 61 -18.64 12.88 -2.67
CA TYR A 61 -18.83 11.70 -3.49
C TYR A 61 -18.92 12.08 -4.97
N GLU A 62 -18.32 11.25 -5.80
CA GLU A 62 -18.48 11.30 -7.26
C GLU A 62 -19.09 9.96 -7.69
N SER A 63 -20.17 10.01 -8.42
CA SER A 63 -20.81 8.82 -8.93
C SER A 63 -21.54 9.06 -10.23
N LEU A 64 -21.58 8.06 -11.09
CA LEU A 64 -22.42 8.03 -12.29
C LEU A 64 -23.82 7.54 -11.90
N GLY A 65 -24.83 8.35 -12.20
CA GLY A 65 -26.21 8.01 -11.93
C GLY A 65 -26.56 8.04 -10.43
N ASP A 66 -27.48 7.19 -10.02
CA ASP A 66 -28.06 7.17 -8.66
C ASP A 66 -27.22 6.40 -7.62
N ARG A 67 -25.96 6.10 -7.95
CA ARG A 67 -25.05 5.33 -7.06
C ARG A 67 -24.61 6.10 -5.83
N HIS A 68 -24.74 7.43 -5.81
CA HIS A 68 -24.41 8.28 -4.66
C HIS A 68 -25.12 7.83 -3.37
N ARG A 69 -26.26 7.18 -3.46
CA ARG A 69 -27.01 6.64 -2.30
C ARG A 69 -26.24 5.60 -1.51
N PHE A 70 -25.32 4.88 -2.16
CA PHE A 70 -24.54 3.81 -1.57
C PHE A 70 -23.10 4.21 -1.24
N SER A 71 -22.65 5.38 -1.69
CA SER A 71 -21.25 5.81 -1.53
C SER A 71 -20.80 5.85 -0.08
N HIS A 72 -21.64 6.31 0.84
CA HIS A 72 -21.30 6.34 2.26
C HIS A 72 -21.24 4.95 2.88
N LEU A 73 -22.10 4.04 2.46
CA LEU A 73 -22.07 2.66 2.91
C LEU A 73 -20.82 1.94 2.40
N GLU A 74 -20.44 2.17 1.16
CA GLU A 74 -19.20 1.62 0.58
C GLU A 74 -17.97 2.17 1.26
N ALA A 75 -17.95 3.46 1.60
CA ALA A 75 -16.85 4.12 2.30
C ALA A 75 -16.59 3.52 3.69
N VAL A 76 -17.62 3.02 4.35
CA VAL A 76 -17.49 2.31 5.64
C VAL A 76 -17.20 0.82 5.43
N GLY A 77 -17.96 0.17 4.55
CA GLY A 77 -17.91 -1.28 4.38
C GLY A 77 -16.57 -1.78 3.86
N ARG A 78 -15.99 -1.09 2.89
CA ARG A 78 -14.69 -1.50 2.30
C ARG A 78 -13.54 -1.43 3.30
N PRO A 79 -13.31 -0.32 4.04
CA PRO A 79 -12.29 -0.27 5.08
C PRO A 79 -12.51 -1.31 6.18
N VAL A 80 -13.75 -1.50 6.65
CA VAL A 80 -14.07 -2.50 7.69
C VAL A 80 -13.71 -3.90 7.23
N CYS A 81 -14.07 -4.28 6.00
CA CYS A 81 -13.67 -5.58 5.45
C CYS A 81 -12.14 -5.74 5.34
N GLY A 82 -11.42 -4.67 5.03
CA GLY A 82 -9.95 -4.70 4.96
C GLY A 82 -9.27 -4.76 6.32
N ILE A 83 -9.87 -4.17 7.35
CA ILE A 83 -9.31 -4.09 8.71
C ILE A 83 -9.65 -5.33 9.55
N ALA A 84 -10.78 -5.98 9.29
CA ALA A 84 -11.29 -7.07 10.12
C ALA A 84 -10.25 -8.19 10.40
N PRO A 85 -9.50 -8.70 9.42
CA PRO A 85 -8.48 -9.71 9.69
C PRO A 85 -7.36 -9.23 10.63
N TRP A 86 -7.03 -7.94 10.57
CA TRP A 86 -6.03 -7.35 11.43
C TRP A 86 -6.54 -7.19 12.87
N LEU A 87 -7.79 -6.79 13.05
CA LEU A 87 -8.42 -6.69 14.38
C LEU A 87 -8.55 -8.06 15.07
N GLU A 88 -8.67 -9.15 14.31
CA GLU A 88 -8.72 -10.51 14.86
C GLU A 88 -7.40 -10.93 15.53
N LEU A 89 -6.27 -10.30 15.18
CA LEU A 89 -4.98 -10.63 15.79
C LEU A 89 -4.91 -10.20 17.25
N GLY A 90 -5.76 -9.28 17.68
CA GLY A 90 -5.76 -8.72 19.02
C GLY A 90 -4.56 -7.80 19.30
N PRO A 91 -4.53 -7.17 20.50
CA PRO A 91 -3.46 -6.26 20.85
C PRO A 91 -2.13 -7.01 21.06
N ASP A 92 -1.05 -6.42 20.55
CA ASP A 92 0.31 -6.89 20.75
C ASP A 92 1.26 -5.70 21.04
N ASN A 93 2.57 -5.99 21.23
CA ASN A 93 3.57 -4.96 21.53
C ASN A 93 4.20 -4.36 20.27
N THR A 94 3.61 -4.54 19.11
CA THR A 94 4.09 -3.97 17.85
C THR A 94 3.37 -2.65 17.54
N PRO A 95 3.93 -1.81 16.66
CA PRO A 95 3.21 -0.65 16.17
C PRO A 95 1.85 -1.05 15.57
N GLY A 96 0.76 -0.50 16.10
CA GLY A 96 -0.60 -0.81 15.69
C GLY A 96 -1.18 -2.09 16.30
N GLY A 97 -0.53 -2.68 17.30
CA GLY A 97 -1.08 -3.75 18.13
C GLY A 97 -1.95 -3.27 19.26
#